data_8a188848120bb80f04a53c7c1aa24ec7
#
_entry.id   8a188848120bb80f04a53c7c1aa24ec7
#
_cell.length_a   1.000
_cell.length_b   1.000
_cell.length_c   1.000
_cell.angle_alpha   90.00
_cell.angle_beta   90.00
_cell.angle_gamma   90.00
#
_symmetry.space_group_name_H-M   'P 1'
#
loop_
_entity.id
_entity.type
_entity.pdbx_description
1 polymer ?
#
loop_
_entity_poly.entity_id
_entity_poly.type
_entity_poly.pdbx_seq_one_letter_code
_entity_poly.pdbx_strand_id
1 'polypeptide(L)'
;MDKIKNKIQSIRRKPLPDHLKDPIMNLPDGFRNWAVAFIVCNFNVDVGPEIEILYPPNVAFSTSDLTAICFNSFPEQQNTETAEDLAFNFTVTNNSPDIKLNSPNSPHGNADLFFASCVFRQEFDDTMKRSFNQRSMVLISHHNFTSFNNRILQVMTESGVISDPTTLEGAHAQMNNWLPPSIGRHDLPFLGRILTLDIAPHPSFPLQGLAGSVPLVAEPHPSIYAYEPVGSWDNIMNFMPCITDLYVLYEKLVLCESVIVVAKSPQLASEAVSSLLDIIRPVPYAGVVKPYMTMQADFRSIGIDGGTPRPFIIGITNPFLLKRIVAAAERTQGTRPHILYLQNFDGPVPTRRHHSLHHKSSRNVLLDLPGGGIEVHTPSKRYLKSDSATVNQIESILKLDSQTSSLGPLIRRHFAELTAQFIAPINRYLATSNVVSPGGHQRYASFSIPEFLASVGKYGTSVKLRGQSSMQRHKSRDGLYAAFCASENFYSWLDMKISLENEASAGLLGSPTGSKTGR
;
A
#
# COMPACT_ATOMS: atom_id res chain seq x y z
N MET A 1 -6.66 -25.11 21.80
CA MET A 1 -6.69 -23.64 21.86
C MET A 1 -6.29 -23.10 23.24
N ASP A 2 -6.69 -23.73 24.33
CA ASP A 2 -6.36 -23.25 25.68
C ASP A 2 -4.87 -23.32 26.07
N LYS A 3 -4.11 -24.26 25.51
CA LYS A 3 -2.64 -24.32 25.71
C LYS A 3 -1.90 -23.13 25.05
N ILE A 4 -2.44 -22.56 23.98
CA ILE A 4 -1.88 -21.37 23.32
C ILE A 4 -2.24 -20.12 24.15
N LYS A 5 -3.46 -20.02 24.68
CA LYS A 5 -3.86 -18.90 25.53
C LYS A 5 -3.03 -18.82 26.82
N ASN A 6 -2.75 -19.95 27.46
CA ASN A 6 -1.92 -19.98 28.65
C ASN A 6 -0.43 -19.69 28.37
N LYS A 7 0.05 -19.96 27.13
CA LYS A 7 1.41 -19.64 26.69
C LYS A 7 1.60 -18.16 26.36
N ILE A 8 0.53 -17.47 25.93
CA ILE A 8 0.54 -16.02 25.64
C ILE A 8 0.69 -15.19 26.94
N GLN A 9 0.22 -15.69 28.08
CA GLN A 9 0.41 -15.01 29.37
C GLN A 9 1.85 -15.01 29.89
N SER A 10 2.75 -15.81 29.29
CA SER A 10 4.16 -15.88 29.66
C SER A 10 5.11 -15.13 28.70
N ILE A 11 4.64 -14.16 27.94
CA ILE A 11 5.55 -13.22 27.23
C ILE A 11 6.36 -12.51 28.32
N ARG A 12 7.47 -13.12 28.71
CA ARG A 12 8.43 -12.51 29.64
C ARG A 12 9.09 -11.37 28.88
N ARG A 13 8.59 -10.15 29.09
CA ARG A 13 9.33 -8.94 28.76
C ARG A 13 10.67 -9.06 29.48
N LYS A 14 11.79 -9.16 28.76
CA LYS A 14 13.07 -8.93 29.41
C LYS A 14 12.97 -7.57 30.09
N PRO A 15 13.28 -7.46 31.41
CA PRO A 15 13.26 -6.15 32.04
C PRO A 15 14.22 -5.25 31.25
N LEU A 16 13.74 -4.09 30.84
CA LEU A 16 14.58 -3.06 30.27
C LEU A 16 15.76 -2.82 31.21
N PRO A 17 16.96 -2.56 30.66
CA PRO A 17 18.08 -2.05 31.45
C PRO A 17 17.60 -0.91 32.35
N ASP A 18 18.06 -0.86 33.60
CA ASP A 18 17.51 0.06 34.61
C ASP A 18 17.58 1.54 34.20
N HIS A 19 18.54 1.93 33.38
CA HIS A 19 18.69 3.28 32.83
C HIS A 19 17.59 3.67 31.82
N LEU A 20 16.80 2.73 31.32
CA LEU A 20 15.65 2.98 30.43
C LEU A 20 14.31 2.96 31.18
N LYS A 21 14.33 2.84 32.51
CA LYS A 21 13.12 2.80 33.37
C LYS A 21 12.77 4.15 33.98
N ASP A 22 13.63 5.14 33.86
CA ASP A 22 13.35 6.47 34.41
C ASP A 22 12.13 7.09 33.73
N PRO A 23 11.18 7.68 34.50
CA PRO A 23 10.03 8.32 33.94
C PRO A 23 10.50 9.52 33.10
N ILE A 24 10.43 9.41 31.77
CA ILE A 24 10.66 10.52 30.86
C ILE A 24 9.67 11.60 31.28
N MET A 25 10.20 12.75 31.74
CA MET A 25 9.41 13.94 32.08
C MET A 25 8.41 14.21 30.94
N ASN A 26 7.23 14.73 31.30
CA ASN A 26 6.12 15.15 30.44
C ASN A 26 6.54 16.27 29.45
N LEU A 27 7.49 15.96 28.57
CA LEU A 27 7.72 16.76 27.37
C LEU A 27 6.59 16.46 26.38
N PRO A 28 6.15 17.44 25.58
CA PRO A 28 5.15 17.19 24.54
C PRO A 28 5.65 16.04 23.67
N ASP A 29 4.84 14.99 23.54
CA ASP A 29 5.22 13.72 22.91
C ASP A 29 5.22 13.89 21.38
N GLY A 30 6.21 14.62 20.87
CA GLY A 30 6.38 14.89 19.44
C GLY A 30 6.55 13.61 18.65
N PHE A 31 7.17 12.57 19.24
CA PHE A 31 7.30 11.24 18.64
C PHE A 31 5.93 10.64 18.27
N ARG A 32 4.93 10.76 19.15
CA ARG A 32 3.59 10.23 18.92
C ARG A 32 2.83 10.90 17.79
N ASN A 33 3.26 12.06 17.34
CA ASN A 33 2.69 12.66 16.13
C ASN A 33 3.09 11.91 14.85
N TRP A 34 4.19 11.15 14.88
CA TRP A 34 4.77 10.46 13.73
C TRP A 34 4.71 8.95 13.85
N ALA A 35 4.98 8.43 15.03
CA ALA A 35 5.08 7.00 15.30
C ALA A 35 4.43 6.64 16.64
N VAL A 36 4.01 5.40 16.77
CA VAL A 36 3.47 4.82 18.01
C VAL A 36 4.59 4.16 18.80
N ALA A 37 5.39 3.34 18.14
CA ALA A 37 6.49 2.61 18.79
C ALA A 37 7.51 2.08 17.78
N PHE A 38 8.72 1.86 18.27
CA PHE A 38 9.69 0.91 17.73
C PHE A 38 9.57 -0.41 18.48
N ILE A 39 9.56 -1.52 17.75
CA ILE A 39 9.47 -2.86 18.33
C ILE A 39 10.57 -3.72 17.74
N VAL A 40 11.37 -4.34 18.61
CA VAL A 40 12.34 -5.36 18.18
C VAL A 40 11.77 -6.72 18.58
N CYS A 41 11.64 -7.60 17.59
CA CYS A 41 11.20 -8.98 17.80
C CYS A 41 12.36 -9.94 17.54
N ASN A 42 12.41 -11.03 18.30
CA ASN A 42 13.34 -12.12 18.14
C ASN A 42 12.59 -13.43 17.92
N PHE A 43 13.13 -14.33 17.12
CA PHE A 43 12.56 -15.66 16.93
C PHE A 43 13.25 -16.67 17.84
N ASN A 44 12.54 -17.11 18.86
CA ASN A 44 12.98 -18.17 19.74
C ASN A 44 12.54 -19.53 19.18
N VAL A 45 13.47 -20.46 19.00
CA VAL A 45 13.20 -21.77 18.39
C VAL A 45 12.23 -22.62 19.21
N ASP A 46 12.24 -22.46 20.54
CA ASP A 46 11.41 -23.25 21.46
C ASP A 46 10.02 -22.64 21.70
N VAL A 47 9.91 -21.31 21.59
CA VAL A 47 8.68 -20.55 21.95
C VAL A 47 8.01 -19.92 20.72
N GLY A 48 8.78 -19.61 19.69
CA GLY A 48 8.35 -18.87 18.49
C GLY A 48 8.70 -17.38 18.56
N PRO A 49 8.02 -16.52 17.79
CA PRO A 49 8.27 -15.08 17.80
C PRO A 49 8.02 -14.45 19.18
N GLU A 50 8.95 -13.65 19.65
CA GLU A 50 8.88 -12.93 20.93
C GLU A 50 9.26 -11.46 20.74
N ILE A 51 8.63 -10.56 21.52
CA ILE A 51 9.02 -9.15 21.58
C ILE A 51 10.21 -9.02 22.53
N GLU A 52 11.34 -8.61 21.99
CA GLU A 52 12.55 -8.36 22.77
C GLU A 52 12.52 -6.94 23.37
N ILE A 53 12.16 -5.93 22.56
CA ILE A 53 12.09 -4.54 22.99
C ILE A 53 10.84 -3.87 22.46
N LEU A 54 10.18 -3.08 23.31
CA LEU A 54 9.12 -2.15 22.97
C LEU A 54 9.57 -0.75 23.43
N TYR A 55 9.69 0.18 22.50
CA TYR A 55 10.11 1.54 22.82
C TYR A 55 9.18 2.60 22.17
N PRO A 56 8.63 3.59 22.90
CA PRO A 56 8.73 3.81 24.34
C PRO A 56 8.09 2.68 25.17
N PRO A 57 8.64 2.41 26.37
CA PRO A 57 8.19 1.25 27.18
C PRO A 57 6.79 1.41 27.77
N ASN A 58 6.24 2.63 27.79
CA ASN A 58 4.95 2.98 28.34
C ASN A 58 3.78 2.87 27.36
N VAL A 59 4.02 2.43 26.11
CA VAL A 59 2.94 2.25 25.13
C VAL A 59 2.09 1.03 25.49
N ALA A 60 0.80 1.27 25.73
CA ALA A 60 -0.14 0.27 26.20
C ALA A 60 -0.85 -0.47 25.05
N PHE A 61 -0.09 -1.23 24.25
CA PHE A 61 -0.69 -2.11 23.26
C PHE A 61 -1.52 -3.23 23.90
N SER A 62 -2.62 -3.59 23.26
CA SER A 62 -3.35 -4.82 23.59
C SER A 62 -2.49 -6.06 23.30
N THR A 63 -2.71 -7.15 24.02
CA THR A 63 -2.00 -8.41 23.79
C THR A 63 -2.25 -8.94 22.37
N SER A 64 -3.45 -8.73 21.81
CA SER A 64 -3.78 -9.12 20.44
C SER A 64 -2.95 -8.37 19.42
N ASP A 65 -2.75 -7.06 19.62
CA ASP A 65 -1.98 -6.23 18.69
C ASP A 65 -0.48 -6.56 18.75
N LEU A 66 0.07 -6.72 19.96
CA LEU A 66 1.45 -7.17 20.11
C LEU A 66 1.70 -8.53 19.46
N THR A 67 0.75 -9.47 19.62
CA THR A 67 0.82 -10.77 18.99
C THR A 67 0.78 -10.64 17.47
N ALA A 68 -0.16 -9.86 16.93
CA ALA A 68 -0.28 -9.64 15.49
C ALA A 68 0.97 -8.97 14.90
N ILE A 69 1.52 -7.95 15.56
CA ILE A 69 2.75 -7.27 15.14
C ILE A 69 3.92 -8.26 15.13
N CYS A 70 4.09 -9.00 16.22
CA CYS A 70 5.20 -9.92 16.38
C CYS A 70 5.17 -11.03 15.31
N PHE A 71 4.02 -11.68 15.10
CA PHE A 71 3.90 -12.75 14.11
C PHE A 71 4.02 -12.25 12.66
N ASN A 72 3.48 -11.06 12.33
CA ASN A 72 3.58 -10.52 10.98
C ASN A 72 4.97 -9.96 10.66
N SER A 73 5.84 -9.74 11.66
CA SER A 73 7.20 -9.25 11.45
C SER A 73 8.20 -10.33 11.00
N PHE A 74 7.80 -11.60 11.02
CA PHE A 74 8.62 -12.71 10.54
C PHE A 74 8.12 -13.24 9.20
N PRO A 75 9.02 -13.37 8.19
CA PRO A 75 8.65 -13.89 6.88
C PRO A 75 8.19 -15.35 6.92
N GLU A 76 7.08 -15.67 6.25
CA GLU A 76 6.70 -17.04 5.93
C GLU A 76 7.35 -17.45 4.60
N GLN A 77 8.66 -17.69 4.60
CA GLN A 77 9.42 -18.08 3.40
C GLN A 77 9.85 -19.55 3.47
N GLN A 78 9.94 -20.16 2.28
CA GLN A 78 10.44 -21.54 2.15
C GLN A 78 11.98 -21.63 2.09
N ASN A 79 12.68 -20.55 1.66
CA ASN A 79 14.15 -20.51 1.54
C ASN A 79 14.69 -19.25 2.20
N THR A 80 15.49 -19.46 3.25
CA THR A 80 16.06 -18.39 4.09
C THR A 80 17.60 -18.31 3.98
N GLU A 81 18.15 -18.63 2.82
CA GLU A 81 19.62 -18.65 2.63
C GLU A 81 20.23 -17.25 2.37
N THR A 82 19.41 -16.21 2.24
CA THR A 82 19.92 -14.86 1.97
C THR A 82 20.31 -14.14 3.26
N ALA A 83 21.56 -13.69 3.34
CA ALA A 83 22.09 -12.86 4.44
C ALA A 83 21.68 -11.38 4.32
N GLU A 84 20.78 -11.05 3.40
CA GLU A 84 20.33 -9.68 3.14
C GLU A 84 19.12 -9.31 4.01
N ASP A 85 19.08 -8.06 4.44
CA ASP A 85 17.93 -7.50 5.16
C ASP A 85 16.70 -7.48 4.26
N LEU A 86 15.57 -7.94 4.79
CA LEU A 86 14.29 -7.91 4.09
C LEU A 86 13.41 -6.80 4.64
N ALA A 87 13.15 -5.77 3.83
CA ALA A 87 12.24 -4.69 4.16
C ALA A 87 10.85 -4.95 3.57
N PHE A 88 9.82 -4.95 4.41
CA PHE A 88 8.43 -5.13 3.97
C PHE A 88 7.44 -4.42 4.91
N ASN A 89 6.19 -4.34 4.48
CA ASN A 89 5.18 -3.57 5.19
C ASN A 89 3.92 -4.43 5.41
N PHE A 90 3.27 -4.19 6.54
CA PHE A 90 1.99 -4.83 6.86
C PHE A 90 1.08 -3.88 7.65
N THR A 91 -0.18 -4.24 7.81
CA THR A 91 -1.12 -3.46 8.61
C THR A 91 -1.76 -4.33 9.68
N VAL A 92 -1.98 -3.74 10.86
CA VAL A 92 -2.65 -4.37 11.99
C VAL A 92 -3.84 -3.51 12.40
N THR A 93 -4.98 -4.13 12.69
CA THR A 93 -6.14 -3.41 13.25
C THR A 93 -5.79 -2.92 14.65
N ASN A 94 -6.07 -1.66 14.95
CA ASN A 94 -5.85 -1.12 16.28
C ASN A 94 -6.96 -1.58 17.24
N ASN A 95 -6.64 -2.53 18.10
CA ASN A 95 -7.51 -2.99 19.18
C ASN A 95 -7.05 -2.47 20.57
N SER A 96 -6.19 -1.47 20.59
CA SER A 96 -5.61 -0.87 21.79
C SER A 96 -6.34 0.44 22.13
N PRO A 97 -7.30 0.45 23.07
CA PRO A 97 -8.18 1.60 23.31
C PRO A 97 -7.43 2.84 23.83
N ASP A 98 -6.27 2.62 24.45
CA ASP A 98 -5.45 3.69 25.03
C ASP A 98 -4.48 4.32 24.02
N ILE A 99 -4.32 3.70 22.86
CA ILE A 99 -3.47 4.23 21.79
C ILE A 99 -4.34 5.00 20.80
N LYS A 100 -4.37 6.31 20.97
CA LYS A 100 -5.14 7.22 20.13
C LYS A 100 -4.23 8.05 19.23
N LEU A 101 -4.77 8.50 18.12
CA LEU A 101 -4.10 9.48 17.29
C LEU A 101 -3.97 10.80 18.07
N ASN A 102 -2.75 11.28 18.27
CA ASN A 102 -2.46 12.47 19.11
C ASN A 102 -3.06 13.75 18.54
N SER A 103 -3.14 13.88 17.23
CA SER A 103 -3.71 15.04 16.56
C SER A 103 -4.90 14.61 15.71
N PRO A 104 -6.14 14.92 16.12
CA PRO A 104 -7.32 14.66 15.28
C PRO A 104 -7.26 15.37 13.94
N ASN A 105 -6.49 16.46 13.86
CA ASN A 105 -6.26 17.24 12.65
C ASN A 105 -4.99 16.83 11.90
N SER A 106 -4.34 15.74 12.33
CA SER A 106 -3.16 15.23 11.62
C SER A 106 -3.57 14.77 10.22
N PRO A 107 -2.90 15.24 9.16
CA PRO A 107 -3.29 14.88 7.81
C PRO A 107 -3.22 13.37 7.65
N HIS A 108 -4.39 12.78 7.34
CA HIS A 108 -4.55 11.37 6.95
C HIS A 108 -4.10 10.32 7.98
N GLY A 109 -4.08 10.66 9.26
CA GLY A 109 -3.91 9.68 10.33
C GLY A 109 -5.11 8.73 10.43
N ASN A 110 -4.86 7.44 10.58
CA ASN A 110 -5.90 6.42 10.76
C ASN A 110 -5.87 5.90 12.19
N ALA A 111 -6.94 6.16 12.95
CA ALA A 111 -7.03 5.71 14.33
C ALA A 111 -7.28 4.19 14.46
N ASP A 112 -7.91 3.57 13.45
CA ASP A 112 -8.36 2.18 13.48
C ASP A 112 -7.30 1.20 12.97
N LEU A 113 -6.22 1.71 12.35
CA LEU A 113 -5.15 0.91 11.77
C LEU A 113 -3.77 1.35 12.25
N PHE A 114 -2.92 0.37 12.49
CA PHE A 114 -1.48 0.55 12.57
C PHE A 114 -0.84 0.18 11.23
N PHE A 115 -0.02 1.10 10.70
CA PHE A 115 0.85 0.86 9.56
C PHE A 115 2.22 0.48 10.10
N ALA A 116 2.66 -0.72 9.76
CA ALA A 116 3.93 -1.28 10.19
C ALA A 116 4.92 -1.33 9.05
N SER A 117 6.07 -0.71 9.23
CA SER A 117 7.26 -0.91 8.40
C SER A 117 8.20 -1.84 9.16
N CYS A 118 8.74 -2.84 8.48
CA CYS A 118 9.54 -3.91 9.10
C CYS A 118 10.82 -4.15 8.31
N VAL A 119 11.92 -4.32 9.02
CA VAL A 119 13.17 -4.88 8.50
C VAL A 119 13.46 -6.16 9.27
N PHE A 120 13.53 -7.26 8.54
CA PHE A 120 13.90 -8.57 9.06
C PHE A 120 15.33 -8.87 8.68
N ARG A 121 16.11 -9.38 9.64
CA ARG A 121 17.49 -9.82 9.48
C ARG A 121 17.65 -11.24 9.99
N GLN A 122 18.40 -12.04 9.23
CA GLN A 122 18.84 -13.36 9.63
C GLN A 122 20.37 -13.40 9.60
N GLU A 123 20.99 -13.66 10.75
CA GLU A 123 22.43 -13.78 10.90
C GLU A 123 22.80 -15.21 11.26
N PHE A 124 23.88 -15.72 10.68
CA PHE A 124 24.40 -17.03 11.05
C PHE A 124 25.02 -16.97 12.46
N ASP A 125 24.59 -17.87 13.33
CA ASP A 125 25.07 -17.99 14.70
C ASP A 125 25.14 -19.48 15.09
N ASP A 126 26.35 -20.02 15.15
CA ASP A 126 26.61 -21.43 15.46
C ASP A 126 26.27 -21.80 16.91
N THR A 127 26.10 -20.82 17.79
CA THR A 127 25.68 -21.05 19.19
C THR A 127 24.19 -21.34 19.31
N MET A 128 23.39 -21.02 18.26
CA MET A 128 21.95 -21.24 18.22
C MET A 128 21.60 -22.65 17.73
N LYS A 129 20.51 -23.25 18.24
CA LYS A 129 20.02 -24.58 17.86
C LYS A 129 19.78 -24.79 16.36
N ARG A 130 19.48 -23.73 15.62
CA ARG A 130 19.24 -23.74 14.15
C ARG A 130 20.30 -22.97 13.39
N SER A 131 21.42 -22.63 14.04
CA SER A 131 22.52 -21.88 13.45
C SER A 131 22.15 -20.49 12.89
N PHE A 132 21.00 -19.95 13.27
CA PHE A 132 20.54 -18.64 12.82
C PHE A 132 19.90 -17.84 13.95
N ASN A 133 20.30 -16.59 14.06
CA ASN A 133 19.63 -15.56 14.85
C ASN A 133 18.72 -14.75 13.94
N GLN A 134 17.43 -14.72 14.23
CA GLN A 134 16.42 -14.02 13.43
C GLN A 134 15.84 -12.88 14.25
N ARG A 135 15.97 -11.66 13.75
CA ARG A 135 15.45 -10.44 14.38
C ARG A 135 14.65 -9.61 13.38
N SER A 136 13.63 -8.95 13.88
CA SER A 136 12.85 -7.97 13.14
C SER A 136 12.79 -6.67 13.89
N MET A 137 12.97 -5.56 13.19
CA MET A 137 12.74 -4.22 13.71
C MET A 137 11.53 -3.62 13.02
N VAL A 138 10.55 -3.20 13.80
CA VAL A 138 9.26 -2.71 13.32
C VAL A 138 9.04 -1.29 13.82
N LEU A 139 8.68 -0.39 12.91
CA LEU A 139 8.16 0.94 13.21
C LEU A 139 6.65 0.93 13.03
N ILE A 140 5.91 1.26 14.08
CA ILE A 140 4.45 1.35 14.07
C ILE A 140 4.04 2.81 14.00
N SER A 141 3.12 3.13 13.08
CA SER A 141 2.58 4.48 12.88
C SER A 141 1.07 4.46 12.64
N HIS A 142 0.39 5.55 12.95
CA HIS A 142 -0.98 5.83 12.49
C HIS A 142 -1.03 6.41 11.08
N HIS A 143 0.12 6.80 10.52
CA HIS A 143 0.23 7.39 9.20
C HIS A 143 0.74 6.37 8.19
N ASN A 144 0.10 6.33 7.02
CA ASN A 144 0.56 5.50 5.90
C ASN A 144 1.70 6.18 5.12
N PHE A 145 2.75 6.60 5.83
CA PHE A 145 3.96 7.19 5.23
C PHE A 145 5.02 6.10 5.00
N THR A 146 4.60 5.05 4.29
CA THR A 146 5.34 3.78 4.21
C THR A 146 6.75 3.95 3.65
N SER A 147 6.94 4.70 2.57
CA SER A 147 8.28 4.95 1.99
C SER A 147 9.16 5.75 2.95
N PHE A 148 8.60 6.72 3.65
CA PHE A 148 9.31 7.49 4.66
C PHE A 148 9.70 6.64 5.88
N ASN A 149 8.77 5.83 6.40
CA ASN A 149 9.02 4.92 7.52
C ASN A 149 10.09 3.87 7.17
N ASN A 150 10.07 3.34 5.94
CA ASN A 150 11.12 2.45 5.45
C ASN A 150 12.49 3.16 5.41
N ARG A 151 12.51 4.43 5.03
CA ARG A 151 13.76 5.21 5.04
C ARG A 151 14.28 5.45 6.46
N ILE A 152 13.40 5.71 7.43
CA ILE A 152 13.75 5.77 8.86
C ILE A 152 14.40 4.46 9.29
N LEU A 153 13.74 3.32 9.03
CA LEU A 153 14.28 2.00 9.38
C LEU A 153 15.60 1.70 8.67
N GLN A 154 15.75 2.08 7.42
CA GLN A 154 17.00 1.91 6.69
C GLN A 154 18.15 2.69 7.36
N VAL A 155 17.95 3.95 7.73
CA VAL A 155 18.97 4.75 8.44
C VAL A 155 19.31 4.13 9.79
N MET A 156 18.31 3.61 10.52
CA MET A 156 18.53 2.92 11.79
C MET A 156 19.32 1.61 11.61
N THR A 157 19.01 0.84 10.56
CA THR A 157 19.72 -0.40 10.22
C THR A 157 21.17 -0.14 9.87
N GLU A 158 21.43 0.87 9.04
CA GLU A 158 22.78 1.32 8.68
C GLU A 158 23.57 1.81 9.92
N SER A 159 22.88 2.29 10.94
CA SER A 159 23.46 2.69 12.24
C SER A 159 23.63 1.53 13.22
N GLY A 160 23.30 0.29 12.81
CA GLY A 160 23.50 -0.91 13.62
C GLY A 160 22.42 -1.19 14.68
N VAL A 161 21.28 -0.49 14.66
CA VAL A 161 20.22 -0.59 15.68
C VAL A 161 19.65 -2.01 15.82
N ILE A 162 19.57 -2.79 14.75
CA ILE A 162 19.05 -4.17 14.83
C ILE A 162 19.97 -5.05 15.68
N SER A 163 21.29 -4.85 15.57
CA SER A 163 22.28 -5.62 16.32
C SER A 163 22.46 -5.06 17.75
N ASP A 164 22.38 -3.73 17.90
CA ASP A 164 22.45 -3.04 19.20
C ASP A 164 21.28 -2.07 19.40
N PRO A 165 20.20 -2.52 20.06
CA PRO A 165 18.99 -1.70 20.24
C PRO A 165 19.16 -0.50 21.18
N THR A 166 20.31 -0.29 21.82
CA THR A 166 20.52 0.85 22.74
C THR A 166 20.40 2.21 22.03
N THR A 167 20.58 2.24 20.71
CA THR A 167 20.45 3.46 19.89
C THR A 167 18.99 3.89 19.62
N LEU A 168 17.98 3.10 20.03
CA LEU A 168 16.55 3.45 19.90
C LEU A 168 16.20 4.75 20.66
N GLU A 169 16.84 4.97 21.80
CA GLU A 169 16.62 6.18 22.59
C GLU A 169 17.03 7.45 21.81
N GLY A 170 18.16 7.42 21.13
CA GLY A 170 18.62 8.53 20.29
C GLY A 170 17.68 8.81 19.13
N ALA A 171 17.20 7.78 18.45
CA ALA A 171 16.21 7.89 17.36
C ALA A 171 14.89 8.48 17.86
N HIS A 172 14.39 7.99 18.98
CA HIS A 172 13.17 8.52 19.61
C HIS A 172 13.35 9.99 20.03
N ALA A 173 14.44 10.33 20.71
CA ALA A 173 14.70 11.70 21.16
C ALA A 173 14.73 12.70 19.99
N GLN A 174 15.28 12.31 18.84
CA GLN A 174 15.29 13.16 17.66
C GLN A 174 13.90 13.31 17.05
N MET A 175 13.15 12.23 16.89
CA MET A 175 11.77 12.27 16.38
C MET A 175 10.84 13.06 17.33
N ASN A 176 11.11 13.04 18.62
CA ASN A 176 10.34 13.80 19.61
C ASN A 176 10.45 15.32 19.41
N ASN A 177 11.50 15.80 18.78
CA ASN A 177 11.70 17.20 18.44
C ASN A 177 11.07 17.62 17.09
N TRP A 178 10.51 16.68 16.34
CA TRP A 178 9.88 16.99 15.06
C TRP A 178 8.54 17.69 15.27
N LEU A 179 8.24 18.68 14.44
CA LEU A 179 6.93 19.31 14.41
C LEU A 179 5.87 18.31 13.94
N PRO A 180 4.61 18.45 14.39
CA PRO A 180 3.55 17.58 13.90
C PRO A 180 3.46 17.59 12.37
N PRO A 181 3.11 16.44 11.74
CA PRO A 181 2.96 16.37 10.30
C PRO A 181 1.86 17.31 9.81
N SER A 182 2.14 18.05 8.76
CA SER A 182 1.19 18.93 8.07
C SER A 182 1.38 18.82 6.56
N ILE A 183 0.40 19.27 5.79
CA ILE A 183 0.51 19.29 4.32
C ILE A 183 1.69 20.16 3.91
N GLY A 184 2.53 19.66 2.98
CA GLY A 184 3.72 20.34 2.47
C GLY A 184 5.02 19.64 2.84
N ARG A 185 6.13 20.40 2.72
CA ARG A 185 7.49 19.88 2.88
C ARG A 185 8.00 20.02 4.31
N HIS A 186 8.63 18.94 4.80
CA HIS A 186 9.27 18.83 6.10
C HIS A 186 10.71 18.38 5.94
N ASP A 187 11.65 19.12 6.51
CA ASP A 187 13.06 18.72 6.63
C ASP A 187 13.32 18.26 8.06
N LEU A 188 13.51 16.95 8.23
CA LEU A 188 13.50 16.24 9.50
C LEU A 188 14.90 15.69 9.82
N PRO A 189 15.63 16.28 10.78
CA PRO A 189 16.93 15.75 11.21
C PRO A 189 16.75 14.37 11.86
N PHE A 190 17.56 13.38 11.41
CA PHE A 190 17.49 12.03 11.92
C PHE A 190 18.84 11.30 11.80
N LEU A 191 19.44 10.90 12.94
CA LEU A 191 20.69 10.15 13.06
C LEU A 191 21.81 10.69 12.13
N GLY A 192 22.04 11.99 12.20
CA GLY A 192 23.11 12.68 11.43
C GLY A 192 22.77 12.93 9.96
N ARG A 193 21.53 12.69 9.52
CA ARG A 193 21.01 12.96 8.18
C ARG A 193 19.83 13.92 8.24
N ILE A 194 19.45 14.48 7.10
CA ILE A 194 18.20 15.21 6.93
C ILE A 194 17.30 14.37 6.03
N LEU A 195 16.11 14.02 6.55
CA LEU A 195 15.08 13.33 5.79
C LEU A 195 14.06 14.37 5.33
N THR A 196 13.90 14.56 4.03
CA THR A 196 12.93 15.49 3.47
C THR A 196 11.68 14.73 3.08
N LEU A 197 10.54 15.10 3.67
CA LEU A 197 9.23 14.50 3.44
C LEU A 197 8.28 15.52 2.84
N ASP A 198 7.59 15.16 1.77
CA ASP A 198 6.51 15.92 1.16
C ASP A 198 5.16 15.24 1.42
N ILE A 199 4.24 15.93 2.12
CA ILE A 199 2.91 15.41 2.44
C ILE A 199 1.88 16.07 1.52
N ALA A 200 1.27 15.27 0.64
CA ALA A 200 0.21 15.72 -0.25
C ALA A 200 -1.13 15.94 0.49
N PRO A 201 -2.03 16.76 -0.06
CA PRO A 201 -3.35 17.01 0.54
C PRO A 201 -4.21 15.74 0.71
N HIS A 202 -4.00 14.72 -0.11
CA HIS A 202 -4.72 13.45 -0.01
C HIS A 202 -3.82 12.28 -0.43
N PRO A 203 -3.95 11.08 0.20
CA PRO A 203 -3.14 9.89 -0.14
C PRO A 203 -3.22 9.47 -1.61
N SER A 204 -4.37 9.67 -2.25
CA SER A 204 -4.57 9.35 -3.68
C SER A 204 -4.23 10.51 -4.62
N PHE A 205 -3.65 11.61 -4.12
CA PHE A 205 -3.22 12.71 -4.96
C PHE A 205 -2.22 12.23 -6.03
N PRO A 206 -2.35 12.65 -7.30
CA PRO A 206 -1.43 12.20 -8.34
C PRO A 206 -0.03 12.75 -8.10
N LEU A 207 0.95 11.86 -8.02
CA LEU A 207 2.36 12.24 -7.81
C LEU A 207 3.02 12.86 -9.06
N GLN A 208 2.42 12.73 -10.23
CA GLN A 208 3.01 13.20 -11.49
C GLN A 208 3.15 14.72 -11.60
N GLY A 209 2.27 15.48 -10.97
CA GLY A 209 2.38 16.94 -10.89
C GLY A 209 3.60 17.38 -10.08
N LEU A 210 4.07 16.52 -9.17
CA LEU A 210 5.25 16.71 -8.34
C LEU A 210 6.53 16.21 -9.04
N ALA A 211 6.42 15.15 -9.86
CA ALA A 211 7.53 14.57 -10.60
C ALA A 211 7.85 15.29 -11.95
N GLY A 212 6.97 16.18 -12.40
CA GLY A 212 7.13 16.89 -13.68
C GLY A 212 8.13 18.05 -13.67
N SER A 213 8.50 18.53 -12.51
CA SER A 213 9.62 19.46 -12.36
C SER A 213 10.88 18.64 -12.06
N VAL A 214 11.60 18.22 -13.09
CA VAL A 214 13.01 17.89 -12.93
C VAL A 214 13.64 19.13 -12.30
N PRO A 215 14.16 19.09 -11.06
CA PRO A 215 14.81 20.25 -10.47
C PRO A 215 15.94 20.66 -11.40
N LEU A 216 15.93 21.91 -11.83
CA LEU A 216 17.01 22.50 -12.64
C LEU A 216 18.35 22.49 -11.87
N VAL A 217 18.28 22.26 -10.57
CA VAL A 217 19.44 22.08 -9.68
C VAL A 217 19.21 20.78 -8.91
N ALA A 218 20.20 19.88 -8.90
CA ALA A 218 20.16 18.68 -8.08
C ALA A 218 19.96 19.10 -6.61
N GLU A 219 18.82 18.73 -6.03
CA GLU A 219 18.57 18.98 -4.61
C GLU A 219 19.59 18.17 -3.79
N PRO A 220 20.20 18.77 -2.75
CA PRO A 220 21.17 18.07 -1.91
C PRO A 220 20.59 16.86 -1.19
N HIS A 221 19.25 16.84 -0.98
CA HIS A 221 18.52 15.75 -0.36
C HIS A 221 17.24 15.48 -1.17
N PRO A 222 17.11 14.29 -1.79
CA PRO A 222 15.91 13.95 -2.54
C PRO A 222 14.70 13.87 -1.59
N SER A 223 13.61 14.54 -1.97
CA SER A 223 12.36 14.50 -1.22
C SER A 223 11.70 13.13 -1.34
N ILE A 224 11.20 12.62 -0.23
CA ILE A 224 10.36 11.43 -0.16
C ILE A 224 8.91 11.90 -0.15
N TYR A 225 8.09 11.41 -1.05
CA TYR A 225 6.66 11.70 -1.01
C TYR A 225 5.97 10.75 -0.03
N ALA A 226 5.17 11.31 0.89
CA ALA A 226 4.57 10.56 2.00
C ALA A 226 3.81 9.31 1.54
N TYR A 227 3.14 9.41 0.39
CA TYR A 227 2.35 8.33 -0.19
C TYR A 227 2.98 7.72 -1.44
N GLU A 228 4.29 7.87 -1.60
CA GLU A 228 5.00 7.21 -2.68
C GLU A 228 4.91 5.68 -2.51
N PRO A 229 4.65 4.92 -3.58
CA PRO A 229 4.67 3.47 -3.49
C PRO A 229 6.07 2.97 -3.16
N VAL A 230 6.10 1.94 -2.31
CA VAL A 230 7.33 1.25 -1.94
C VAL A 230 7.74 0.33 -3.10
N GLY A 231 9.04 0.26 -3.36
CA GLY A 231 9.60 -0.67 -4.33
C GLY A 231 9.69 -0.14 -5.75
N SER A 232 10.16 -1.01 -6.63
CA SER A 232 10.44 -0.70 -8.04
C SER A 232 9.60 -1.55 -8.98
N TRP A 233 9.01 -0.90 -9.98
CA TRP A 233 8.36 -1.60 -11.09
C TRP A 233 9.33 -2.50 -11.85
N ASP A 234 10.59 -2.15 -11.91
CA ASP A 234 11.63 -2.97 -12.55
C ASP A 234 11.73 -4.33 -11.85
N ASN A 235 11.75 -4.34 -10.51
CA ASN A 235 11.74 -5.57 -9.72
C ASN A 235 10.44 -6.37 -9.94
N ILE A 236 9.27 -5.74 -9.86
CA ILE A 236 7.97 -6.42 -10.00
C ILE A 236 7.81 -7.04 -11.40
N MET A 237 8.21 -6.31 -12.44
CA MET A 237 8.05 -6.74 -13.83
C MET A 237 8.93 -7.95 -14.19
N ASN A 238 10.05 -8.17 -13.49
CA ASN A 238 10.88 -9.36 -13.65
C ASN A 238 10.13 -10.65 -13.27
N PHE A 239 9.15 -10.56 -12.39
CA PHE A 239 8.35 -11.69 -11.93
C PHE A 239 6.92 -11.73 -12.50
N MET A 240 6.53 -10.70 -13.24
CA MET A 240 5.17 -10.62 -13.78
C MET A 240 5.00 -11.54 -14.99
N PRO A 241 4.02 -12.47 -14.99
CA PRO A 241 3.87 -13.47 -16.06
C PRO A 241 3.48 -12.86 -17.40
N CYS A 242 2.72 -11.77 -17.40
CA CYS A 242 2.26 -11.11 -18.62
C CYS A 242 2.05 -9.61 -18.38
N ILE A 243 2.64 -8.78 -19.25
CA ILE A 243 2.51 -7.30 -19.14
C ILE A 243 1.06 -6.85 -19.30
N THR A 244 0.26 -7.54 -20.11
CA THR A 244 -1.17 -7.19 -20.29
C THR A 244 -2.01 -7.42 -19.05
N ASP A 245 -1.50 -8.16 -18.05
CA ASP A 245 -2.20 -8.37 -16.78
C ASP A 245 -2.28 -7.07 -15.95
N LEU A 246 -1.39 -6.10 -16.19
CA LEU A 246 -1.51 -4.76 -15.61
C LEU A 246 -2.85 -4.10 -15.92
N TYR A 247 -3.41 -4.30 -17.12
CA TYR A 247 -4.72 -3.75 -17.48
C TYR A 247 -5.86 -4.50 -16.80
N VAL A 248 -5.68 -5.80 -16.52
CA VAL A 248 -6.66 -6.58 -15.73
C VAL A 248 -6.66 -6.09 -14.30
N LEU A 249 -5.47 -5.96 -13.71
CA LEU A 249 -5.29 -5.49 -12.34
C LEU A 249 -5.81 -4.06 -12.16
N TYR A 250 -5.48 -3.16 -13.10
CA TYR A 250 -6.02 -1.81 -13.13
C TYR A 250 -7.56 -1.83 -13.11
N GLU A 251 -8.19 -2.61 -14.01
CA GLU A 251 -9.64 -2.71 -14.10
C GLU A 251 -10.26 -3.26 -12.81
N LYS A 252 -9.65 -4.31 -12.23
CA LYS A 252 -10.08 -4.89 -10.95
C LYS A 252 -10.01 -3.89 -9.81
N LEU A 253 -8.88 -3.20 -9.70
CA LEU A 253 -8.65 -2.25 -8.62
C LEU A 253 -9.51 -1.00 -8.75
N VAL A 254 -9.65 -0.44 -9.96
CA VAL A 254 -10.51 0.74 -10.15
C VAL A 254 -11.98 0.44 -9.87
N LEU A 255 -12.43 -0.80 -10.11
CA LEU A 255 -13.78 -1.26 -9.78
C LEU A 255 -13.95 -1.75 -8.33
N CYS A 256 -12.94 -1.58 -7.48
CA CYS A 256 -12.93 -2.04 -6.10
C CYS A 256 -13.16 -3.56 -5.94
N GLU A 257 -12.56 -4.37 -6.83
CA GLU A 257 -12.65 -5.81 -6.74
C GLU A 257 -11.46 -6.40 -5.96
N SER A 258 -11.63 -7.63 -5.44
CA SER A 258 -10.61 -8.30 -4.61
C SER A 258 -9.45 -8.84 -5.44
N VAL A 259 -8.21 -8.60 -4.98
CA VAL A 259 -6.95 -9.04 -5.60
C VAL A 259 -6.06 -9.72 -4.56
N ILE A 260 -5.44 -10.83 -4.92
CA ILE A 260 -4.41 -11.51 -4.13
C ILE A 260 -3.10 -11.49 -4.92
N VAL A 261 -2.04 -10.95 -4.33
CA VAL A 261 -0.68 -11.00 -4.85
C VAL A 261 0.07 -12.11 -4.14
N VAL A 262 0.50 -13.12 -4.88
CA VAL A 262 1.34 -14.21 -4.38
C VAL A 262 2.76 -13.98 -4.87
N ALA A 263 3.70 -13.84 -3.95
CA ALA A 263 5.09 -13.53 -4.27
C ALA A 263 6.06 -14.46 -3.54
N LYS A 264 7.32 -14.51 -3.99
CA LYS A 264 8.37 -15.32 -3.38
C LYS A 264 8.84 -14.78 -2.03
N SER A 265 8.66 -13.49 -1.78
CA SER A 265 9.11 -12.82 -0.55
C SER A 265 8.09 -11.81 -0.04
N PRO A 266 8.04 -11.51 1.27
CA PRO A 266 7.22 -10.45 1.82
C PRO A 266 7.51 -9.08 1.23
N GLN A 267 8.78 -8.82 0.93
CA GLN A 267 9.22 -7.60 0.27
C GLN A 267 8.53 -7.44 -1.09
N LEU A 268 8.68 -8.42 -1.99
CA LEU A 268 8.07 -8.36 -3.33
C LEU A 268 6.54 -8.30 -3.25
N ALA A 269 5.92 -8.99 -2.27
CA ALA A 269 4.47 -8.94 -2.05
C ALA A 269 4.00 -7.53 -1.67
N SER A 270 4.66 -6.90 -0.68
CA SER A 270 4.30 -5.56 -0.20
C SER A 270 4.61 -4.46 -1.24
N GLU A 271 5.72 -4.57 -1.95
CA GLU A 271 6.08 -3.69 -3.06
C GLU A 271 5.04 -3.74 -4.19
N ALA A 272 4.61 -4.94 -4.58
CA ALA A 272 3.62 -5.13 -5.64
C ALA A 272 2.25 -4.58 -5.22
N VAL A 273 1.78 -4.84 -4.00
CA VAL A 273 0.52 -4.27 -3.49
C VAL A 273 0.56 -2.74 -3.50
N SER A 274 1.64 -2.14 -3.01
CA SER A 274 1.83 -0.69 -2.99
C SER A 274 1.83 -0.09 -4.40
N SER A 275 2.58 -0.67 -5.32
CA SER A 275 2.67 -0.20 -6.71
C SER A 275 1.37 -0.38 -7.49
N LEU A 276 0.62 -1.45 -7.23
CA LEU A 276 -0.69 -1.69 -7.85
C LEU A 276 -1.74 -0.67 -7.40
N LEU A 277 -1.69 -0.21 -6.16
CA LEU A 277 -2.57 0.87 -5.69
C LEU A 277 -2.22 2.23 -6.31
N ASP A 278 -0.95 2.44 -6.66
CA ASP A 278 -0.50 3.68 -7.30
C ASP A 278 -1.05 3.85 -8.73
N ILE A 279 -1.22 2.78 -9.50
CA ILE A 279 -1.68 2.87 -10.90
C ILE A 279 -3.13 3.33 -11.07
N ILE A 280 -3.96 3.27 -10.03
CA ILE A 280 -5.36 3.74 -10.11
C ILE A 280 -5.55 5.19 -9.63
N ARG A 281 -4.48 5.86 -9.16
CA ARG A 281 -4.58 7.25 -8.69
C ARG A 281 -5.09 8.18 -9.80
N PRO A 282 -5.92 9.18 -9.48
CA PRO A 282 -6.34 9.63 -8.15
C PRO A 282 -7.55 8.90 -7.55
N VAL A 283 -7.97 7.76 -8.12
CA VAL A 283 -9.05 6.97 -7.54
C VAL A 283 -8.51 6.22 -6.32
N PRO A 284 -9.05 6.46 -5.10
CA PRO A 284 -8.66 5.69 -3.93
C PRO A 284 -9.22 4.27 -3.99
N TYR A 285 -8.50 3.31 -3.44
CA TYR A 285 -9.02 1.97 -3.24
C TYR A 285 -9.72 1.88 -1.88
N ALA A 286 -11.05 1.76 -1.88
CA ALA A 286 -11.87 1.76 -0.68
C ALA A 286 -11.93 0.40 0.06
N GLY A 287 -11.37 -0.65 -0.56
CA GLY A 287 -11.29 -1.98 0.05
C GLY A 287 -10.19 -2.07 1.11
N VAL A 288 -10.08 -3.25 1.71
CA VAL A 288 -9.05 -3.53 2.71
C VAL A 288 -7.70 -3.75 2.05
N VAL A 289 -6.66 -3.09 2.57
CA VAL A 289 -5.29 -3.19 2.07
C VAL A 289 -4.42 -3.90 3.10
N LYS A 290 -3.84 -5.05 2.71
CA LYS A 290 -2.85 -5.78 3.51
C LYS A 290 -1.60 -5.99 2.64
N PRO A 291 -0.58 -5.11 2.74
CA PRO A 291 0.62 -5.22 1.90
C PRO A 291 1.31 -6.58 2.03
N TYR A 292 1.37 -7.10 3.24
CA TYR A 292 1.79 -8.47 3.54
C TYR A 292 0.91 -9.07 4.63
N MET A 293 0.57 -10.35 4.51
CA MET A 293 -0.30 -11.08 5.42
C MET A 293 0.23 -12.50 5.65
N THR A 294 0.22 -12.93 6.91
CA THR A 294 0.65 -14.26 7.35
C THR A 294 -0.53 -15.14 7.79
N MET A 295 -0.29 -16.41 8.06
CA MET A 295 -1.30 -17.34 8.59
C MET A 295 -1.86 -16.92 9.95
N GLN A 296 -1.18 -16.07 10.68
CA GLN A 296 -1.56 -15.57 12.01
C GLN A 296 -2.26 -14.19 11.97
N ALA A 297 -2.49 -13.65 10.78
CA ALA A 297 -3.18 -12.38 10.63
C ALA A 297 -4.66 -12.44 11.02
N ASP A 298 -5.26 -11.28 11.28
CA ASP A 298 -6.70 -11.16 11.52
C ASP A 298 -7.48 -11.26 10.21
N PHE A 299 -8.11 -12.42 9.98
CA PHE A 299 -8.91 -12.70 8.79
C PHE A 299 -10.27 -12.02 8.78
N ARG A 300 -10.79 -11.61 9.96
CA ARG A 300 -12.07 -10.90 10.04
C ARG A 300 -12.02 -9.56 9.31
N SER A 301 -10.85 -8.92 9.30
CA SER A 301 -10.65 -7.64 8.61
C SER A 301 -10.88 -7.71 7.09
N ILE A 302 -10.71 -8.88 6.46
CA ILE A 302 -10.98 -9.13 5.04
C ILE A 302 -12.29 -9.89 4.79
N GLY A 303 -13.16 -9.95 5.80
CA GLY A 303 -14.48 -10.60 5.69
C GLY A 303 -14.46 -12.13 5.76
N ILE A 304 -13.39 -12.70 6.31
CA ILE A 304 -13.25 -14.13 6.56
C ILE A 304 -13.40 -14.38 8.08
N ASP A 305 -13.77 -15.60 8.45
CA ASP A 305 -13.96 -16.02 9.85
C ASP A 305 -14.96 -15.14 10.64
N GLY A 306 -16.08 -14.77 10.01
CA GLY A 306 -17.17 -14.02 10.64
C GLY A 306 -17.10 -12.50 10.50
N GLY A 307 -16.15 -11.97 9.73
CA GLY A 307 -16.10 -10.55 9.36
C GLY A 307 -17.13 -10.18 8.28
N THR A 308 -17.42 -8.88 8.16
CA THR A 308 -18.22 -8.35 7.05
C THR A 308 -17.46 -8.50 5.75
N PRO A 309 -18.03 -9.14 4.71
CA PRO A 309 -17.37 -9.25 3.41
C PRO A 309 -17.05 -7.87 2.82
N ARG A 310 -15.79 -7.64 2.50
CA ARG A 310 -15.29 -6.41 1.88
C ARG A 310 -14.30 -6.73 0.77
N PRO A 311 -14.24 -5.94 -0.30
CA PRO A 311 -13.16 -6.03 -1.27
C PRO A 311 -11.80 -5.87 -0.59
N PHE A 312 -10.77 -6.52 -1.14
CA PHE A 312 -9.43 -6.44 -0.57
C PHE A 312 -8.33 -6.55 -1.62
N ILE A 313 -7.18 -5.97 -1.33
CA ILE A 313 -5.90 -6.28 -1.97
C ILE A 313 -4.92 -6.75 -0.90
N ILE A 314 -4.36 -7.95 -1.07
CA ILE A 314 -3.47 -8.57 -0.10
C ILE A 314 -2.25 -9.20 -0.76
N GLY A 315 -1.10 -9.06 -0.10
CA GLY A 315 0.15 -9.74 -0.45
C GLY A 315 0.41 -10.94 0.46
N ILE A 316 0.77 -12.07 -0.11
CA ILE A 316 1.07 -13.32 0.60
C ILE A 316 2.26 -14.04 -0.02
N THR A 317 2.93 -14.88 0.79
CA THR A 317 3.98 -15.79 0.31
C THR A 317 3.60 -17.26 0.47
N ASN A 318 2.62 -17.55 1.33
CA ASN A 318 2.25 -18.90 1.70
C ASN A 318 1.12 -19.45 0.83
N PRO A 319 1.35 -20.54 0.06
CA PRO A 319 0.34 -21.13 -0.82
C PRO A 319 -0.86 -21.75 -0.06
N PHE A 320 -0.67 -22.19 1.18
CA PHE A 320 -1.80 -22.69 1.99
C PHE A 320 -2.76 -21.56 2.36
N LEU A 321 -2.21 -20.36 2.62
CA LEU A 321 -2.99 -19.17 2.86
C LEU A 321 -3.84 -18.77 1.65
N LEU A 322 -3.26 -18.88 0.44
CA LEU A 322 -3.99 -18.65 -0.81
C LEU A 322 -5.25 -19.53 -0.90
N LYS A 323 -5.12 -20.87 -0.66
CA LYS A 323 -6.25 -21.79 -0.68
C LYS A 323 -7.35 -21.41 0.29
N ARG A 324 -6.95 -21.07 1.52
CA ARG A 324 -7.89 -20.65 2.59
C ARG A 324 -8.67 -19.40 2.19
N ILE A 325 -7.97 -18.37 1.67
CA ILE A 325 -8.60 -17.10 1.32
C ILE A 325 -9.52 -17.25 0.12
N VAL A 326 -9.11 -17.94 -0.95
CA VAL A 326 -9.94 -18.17 -2.13
C VAL A 326 -11.22 -18.91 -1.76
N ALA A 327 -11.10 -20.04 -1.05
CA ALA A 327 -12.27 -20.82 -0.64
C ALA A 327 -13.22 -20.06 0.28
N ALA A 328 -12.69 -19.18 1.13
CA ALA A 328 -13.50 -18.36 2.01
C ALA A 328 -14.20 -17.23 1.24
N ALA A 329 -13.50 -16.52 0.35
CA ALA A 329 -14.07 -15.44 -0.45
C ALA A 329 -15.18 -15.94 -1.38
N GLU A 330 -15.00 -17.11 -2.01
CA GLU A 330 -16.04 -17.74 -2.84
C GLU A 330 -17.31 -18.03 -2.03
N ARG A 331 -17.16 -18.48 -0.77
CA ARG A 331 -18.29 -18.76 0.12
C ARG A 331 -18.99 -17.51 0.64
N THR A 332 -18.23 -16.47 0.99
CA THR A 332 -18.76 -15.28 1.69
C THR A 332 -19.17 -14.17 0.73
N GLN A 333 -18.41 -13.97 -0.34
CA GLN A 333 -18.61 -12.88 -1.31
C GLN A 333 -19.26 -13.34 -2.61
N GLY A 334 -19.37 -14.67 -2.85
CA GLY A 334 -19.88 -15.23 -4.10
C GLY A 334 -19.01 -14.91 -5.33
N THR A 335 -17.85 -14.27 -5.12
CA THR A 335 -16.91 -13.88 -6.18
C THR A 335 -15.52 -14.38 -5.84
N ARG A 336 -14.81 -14.84 -6.87
CA ARG A 336 -13.44 -15.29 -6.73
C ARG A 336 -12.49 -14.11 -6.86
N PRO A 337 -11.56 -13.90 -5.91
CA PRO A 337 -10.52 -12.88 -6.02
C PRO A 337 -9.65 -13.09 -7.26
N HIS A 338 -9.18 -12.02 -7.87
CA HIS A 338 -8.16 -12.12 -8.91
C HIS A 338 -6.80 -12.45 -8.29
N ILE A 339 -6.10 -13.44 -8.85
CA ILE A 339 -4.80 -13.89 -8.34
C ILE A 339 -3.71 -13.39 -9.29
N LEU A 340 -2.80 -12.55 -8.77
CA LEU A 340 -1.54 -12.22 -9.42
C LEU A 340 -0.46 -13.10 -8.80
N TYR A 341 0.17 -13.98 -9.60
CA TYR A 341 1.25 -14.83 -9.15
C TYR A 341 2.58 -14.35 -9.73
N LEU A 342 3.45 -13.82 -8.88
CA LEU A 342 4.79 -13.34 -9.24
C LEU A 342 5.78 -14.49 -9.13
N GLN A 343 6.14 -15.09 -10.26
CA GLN A 343 6.97 -16.30 -10.36
C GLN A 343 8.44 -15.98 -10.56
N ASN A 344 9.33 -16.82 -9.98
CA ASN A 344 10.68 -17.00 -10.51
C ASN A 344 10.59 -17.87 -11.77
N PHE A 345 11.00 -17.34 -12.90
CA PHE A 345 11.26 -18.14 -14.09
C PHE A 345 12.67 -18.75 -14.00
N ASP A 346 12.91 -19.64 -13.01
CA ASP A 346 14.14 -20.45 -12.89
C ASP A 346 14.12 -21.61 -13.92
N GLY A 347 13.85 -21.28 -15.15
CA GLY A 347 14.02 -22.15 -16.31
C GLY A 347 14.73 -21.37 -17.39
N PRO A 348 15.31 -22.05 -18.43
CA PRO A 348 15.78 -21.32 -19.60
C PRO A 348 14.59 -20.48 -20.05
N VAL A 349 14.76 -19.14 -19.97
CA VAL A 349 13.75 -18.15 -20.39
C VAL A 349 13.12 -18.74 -21.64
N PRO A 350 11.83 -19.18 -21.61
CA PRO A 350 11.26 -19.75 -22.79
C PRO A 350 11.45 -18.66 -23.82
N THR A 351 12.38 -18.90 -24.78
CA THR A 351 12.68 -17.95 -25.84
C THR A 351 11.34 -17.48 -26.30
N ARG A 352 10.99 -16.23 -25.89
CA ARG A 352 9.65 -15.67 -26.03
C ARG A 352 9.29 -15.86 -27.47
N ARG A 353 8.70 -17.03 -27.78
CA ARG A 353 8.16 -17.28 -29.10
C ARG A 353 7.24 -16.11 -29.32
N HIS A 354 7.47 -15.38 -30.39
CA HIS A 354 6.54 -14.42 -30.93
C HIS A 354 5.15 -15.01 -30.83
N HIS A 355 4.46 -14.76 -29.73
CA HIS A 355 3.06 -15.06 -29.64
C HIS A 355 2.42 -14.08 -30.61
N SER A 356 2.12 -14.62 -31.79
CA SER A 356 1.22 -14.01 -32.72
C SER A 356 0.06 -13.40 -31.94
N LEU A 357 -0.42 -12.24 -32.38
CA LEU A 357 -1.50 -11.41 -31.86
C LEU A 357 -2.84 -12.14 -31.55
N HIS A 358 -2.84 -13.45 -31.51
CA HIS A 358 -3.97 -14.28 -31.12
C HIS A 358 -3.85 -14.64 -29.64
N HIS A 359 -4.52 -13.84 -28.83
CA HIS A 359 -4.99 -14.08 -27.48
C HIS A 359 -5.05 -15.57 -27.09
N LYS A 360 -3.97 -16.09 -26.54
CA LYS A 360 -4.09 -17.08 -25.49
C LYS A 360 -3.72 -16.33 -24.22
N SER A 361 -4.72 -15.69 -23.60
CA SER A 361 -4.64 -15.30 -22.20
C SER A 361 -4.02 -16.45 -21.43
N SER A 362 -3.37 -16.17 -20.30
CA SER A 362 -2.88 -17.14 -19.32
C SER A 362 -4.01 -18.08 -18.85
N ARG A 363 -4.68 -18.74 -19.80
CA ARG A 363 -5.73 -19.70 -19.56
C ARG A 363 -5.04 -20.94 -19.00
N ASN A 364 -5.37 -21.25 -17.77
CA ASN A 364 -5.02 -22.49 -17.09
C ASN A 364 -3.56 -22.59 -16.60
N VAL A 365 -3.03 -21.56 -15.94
CA VAL A 365 -1.91 -21.80 -15.03
C VAL A 365 -2.50 -22.48 -13.80
N LEU A 366 -2.37 -23.78 -13.73
CA LEU A 366 -2.66 -24.54 -12.53
C LEU A 366 -1.44 -24.39 -11.62
N LEU A 367 -1.59 -23.68 -10.51
CA LEU A 367 -0.58 -23.70 -9.45
C LEU A 367 -0.65 -25.07 -8.80
N ASP A 368 0.36 -25.89 -9.10
CA ASP A 368 0.49 -27.23 -8.51
C ASP A 368 0.96 -27.06 -7.06
N LEU A 369 0.00 -27.00 -6.16
CA LEU A 369 0.23 -26.80 -4.74
C LEU A 369 0.03 -28.10 -3.98
N PRO A 370 0.76 -28.33 -2.86
CA PRO A 370 0.53 -29.48 -2.00
C PRO A 370 -0.96 -29.58 -1.60
N GLY A 371 -1.59 -30.72 -1.89
CA GLY A 371 -3.02 -30.94 -1.62
C GLY A 371 -3.99 -30.46 -2.73
N GLY A 372 -3.53 -30.33 -3.96
CA GLY A 372 -4.33 -30.03 -5.17
C GLY A 372 -4.07 -28.64 -5.76
N GLY A 373 -4.11 -28.55 -7.08
CA GLY A 373 -3.85 -27.31 -7.81
C GLY A 373 -4.91 -26.24 -7.62
N ILE A 374 -4.52 -24.97 -7.64
CA ILE A 374 -5.42 -23.82 -7.75
C ILE A 374 -5.30 -23.23 -9.16
N GLU A 375 -6.44 -23.12 -9.83
CA GLU A 375 -6.50 -22.40 -11.10
C GLU A 375 -6.34 -20.90 -10.87
N VAL A 376 -5.31 -20.30 -11.48
CA VAL A 376 -5.03 -18.86 -11.36
C VAL A 376 -6.00 -18.03 -12.20
N HIS A 377 -6.67 -18.65 -13.17
CA HIS A 377 -7.59 -17.97 -14.04
C HIS A 377 -8.85 -17.51 -13.30
N THR A 378 -9.10 -16.18 -13.31
CA THR A 378 -10.35 -15.61 -12.84
C THR A 378 -11.21 -15.26 -14.05
N PRO A 379 -12.32 -15.97 -14.31
CA PRO A 379 -13.23 -15.61 -15.37
C PRO A 379 -13.89 -14.28 -15.00
N SER A 380 -13.46 -13.21 -15.64
CA SER A 380 -14.04 -11.90 -15.42
C SER A 380 -14.36 -11.21 -16.73
N LYS A 381 -15.43 -10.45 -16.71
CA LYS A 381 -15.76 -9.58 -17.81
C LYS A 381 -14.74 -8.46 -17.87
N ARG A 382 -14.10 -8.29 -19.01
CA ARG A 382 -13.08 -7.27 -19.26
C ARG A 382 -13.65 -6.20 -20.19
N TYR A 383 -13.43 -4.96 -19.81
CA TYR A 383 -13.95 -3.79 -20.53
C TYR A 383 -12.86 -3.06 -21.30
N LEU A 384 -11.66 -2.93 -20.72
CA LEU A 384 -10.55 -2.17 -21.28
C LEU A 384 -9.77 -2.97 -22.32
N LYS A 385 -9.32 -2.28 -23.35
CA LYS A 385 -8.35 -2.80 -24.32
C LYS A 385 -6.95 -2.34 -23.92
N SER A 386 -5.99 -3.27 -23.84
CA SER A 386 -4.59 -2.94 -23.62
C SER A 386 -4.04 -2.06 -24.74
N ASP A 387 -3.18 -1.12 -24.40
CA ASP A 387 -2.46 -0.31 -25.37
C ASP A 387 -1.21 -1.06 -25.86
N SER A 388 -1.24 -1.52 -27.11
CA SER A 388 -0.16 -2.29 -27.69
C SER A 388 1.15 -1.51 -27.82
N ALA A 389 1.08 -0.19 -27.99
CA ALA A 389 2.28 0.66 -28.06
C ALA A 389 3.03 0.65 -26.72
N THR A 390 2.32 0.90 -25.62
CA THR A 390 2.90 0.85 -24.27
C THR A 390 3.40 -0.55 -23.91
N VAL A 391 2.63 -1.60 -24.23
CA VAL A 391 3.05 -2.99 -23.98
C VAL A 391 4.36 -3.31 -24.70
N ASN A 392 4.46 -2.96 -26.00
CA ASN A 392 5.66 -3.18 -26.79
C ASN A 392 6.85 -2.37 -26.25
N GLN A 393 6.62 -1.14 -25.78
CA GLN A 393 7.66 -0.31 -25.18
C GLN A 393 8.20 -0.93 -23.88
N ILE A 394 7.34 -1.39 -22.99
CA ILE A 394 7.73 -2.10 -21.76
C ILE A 394 8.52 -3.38 -22.12
N GLU A 395 8.04 -4.17 -23.09
CA GLU A 395 8.75 -5.38 -23.56
C GLU A 395 10.13 -5.06 -24.13
N SER A 396 10.27 -3.95 -24.82
CA SER A 396 11.56 -3.54 -25.39
C SER A 396 12.56 -3.18 -24.29
N ILE A 397 12.11 -2.45 -23.26
CA ILE A 397 12.95 -2.09 -22.11
C ILE A 397 13.38 -3.35 -21.34
N LEU A 398 12.46 -4.28 -21.08
CA LEU A 398 12.78 -5.54 -20.39
C LEU A 398 13.76 -6.44 -21.17
N LYS A 399 13.82 -6.31 -22.51
CA LYS A 399 14.75 -7.08 -23.34
C LYS A 399 16.16 -6.48 -23.38
N LEU A 400 16.27 -5.17 -23.18
CA LEU A 400 17.56 -4.46 -23.34
C LEU A 400 18.50 -4.63 -22.16
N ASP A 401 18.02 -5.20 -21.03
CA ASP A 401 18.80 -5.42 -19.79
C ASP A 401 19.64 -4.20 -19.38
N SER A 402 19.20 -3.01 -19.82
CA SER A 402 19.93 -1.78 -19.58
C SER A 402 19.51 -1.20 -18.23
N GLN A 403 20.44 -1.12 -17.29
CA GLN A 403 20.28 -0.46 -15.98
C GLN A 403 19.91 1.04 -16.07
N THR A 404 19.79 1.59 -17.27
CA THR A 404 19.64 3.04 -17.51
C THR A 404 18.19 3.51 -17.69
N SER A 405 17.23 2.63 -17.95
CA SER A 405 15.84 3.02 -18.15
C SER A 405 14.92 2.37 -17.11
N SER A 406 14.40 3.16 -16.18
CA SER A 406 13.41 2.70 -15.21
C SER A 406 12.03 2.55 -15.85
N LEU A 407 11.39 1.40 -15.64
CA LEU A 407 10.01 1.13 -16.07
C LEU A 407 8.98 1.92 -15.25
N GLY A 408 9.33 2.28 -14.00
CA GLY A 408 8.43 2.95 -13.08
C GLY A 408 7.79 4.21 -13.65
N PRO A 409 8.56 5.21 -14.14
CA PRO A 409 8.01 6.43 -14.73
C PRO A 409 7.11 6.17 -15.94
N LEU A 410 7.45 5.19 -16.78
CA LEU A 410 6.65 4.82 -17.95
C LEU A 410 5.29 4.25 -17.53
N ILE A 411 5.29 3.27 -16.64
CA ILE A 411 4.07 2.60 -16.17
C ILE A 411 3.17 3.60 -15.43
N ARG A 412 3.72 4.35 -14.48
CA ARG A 412 2.99 5.36 -13.72
C ARG A 412 2.34 6.40 -14.63
N ARG A 413 3.09 6.98 -15.55
CA ARG A 413 2.57 7.98 -16.50
C ARG A 413 1.43 7.41 -17.33
N HIS A 414 1.64 6.21 -17.90
CA HIS A 414 0.63 5.58 -18.74
C HIS A 414 -0.70 5.35 -18.00
N PHE A 415 -0.64 4.77 -16.79
CA PHE A 415 -1.85 4.49 -16.03
C PHE A 415 -2.49 5.73 -15.42
N ALA A 416 -1.72 6.76 -15.06
CA ALA A 416 -2.29 8.03 -14.65
C ALA A 416 -3.00 8.74 -15.80
N GLU A 417 -2.44 8.72 -17.02
CA GLU A 417 -3.13 9.21 -18.22
C GLU A 417 -4.41 8.41 -18.51
N LEU A 418 -4.36 7.08 -18.36
CA LEU A 418 -5.54 6.22 -18.50
C LEU A 418 -6.61 6.57 -17.46
N THR A 419 -6.23 6.77 -16.20
CA THR A 419 -7.17 7.15 -15.14
C THR A 419 -7.74 8.55 -15.38
N ALA A 420 -6.92 9.51 -15.81
CA ALA A 420 -7.40 10.83 -16.18
C ALA A 420 -8.45 10.77 -17.32
N GLN A 421 -8.19 9.97 -18.35
CA GLN A 421 -9.14 9.73 -19.44
C GLN A 421 -10.43 9.03 -18.95
N PHE A 422 -10.28 8.10 -17.99
CA PHE A 422 -11.40 7.36 -17.41
C PHE A 422 -12.31 8.26 -16.58
N ILE A 423 -11.76 9.13 -15.73
CA ILE A 423 -12.58 10.02 -14.89
C ILE A 423 -13.08 11.29 -15.61
N ALA A 424 -12.51 11.65 -16.77
CA ALA A 424 -12.88 12.85 -17.51
C ALA A 424 -14.37 12.97 -17.83
N PRO A 425 -15.08 11.92 -18.31
CA PRO A 425 -16.53 11.99 -18.52
C PRO A 425 -17.33 12.25 -17.23
N ILE A 426 -16.88 11.70 -16.10
CA ILE A 426 -17.51 11.90 -14.79
C ILE A 426 -17.34 13.34 -14.35
N ASN A 427 -16.11 13.88 -14.43
CA ASN A 427 -15.84 15.28 -14.14
C ASN A 427 -16.69 16.23 -14.99
N ARG A 428 -16.84 15.95 -16.28
CA ARG A 428 -17.70 16.72 -17.19
C ARG A 428 -19.16 16.69 -16.76
N TYR A 429 -19.69 15.51 -16.41
CA TYR A 429 -21.06 15.39 -15.92
C TYR A 429 -21.26 16.13 -14.59
N LEU A 430 -20.36 15.98 -13.64
CA LEU A 430 -20.40 16.68 -12.35
C LEU A 430 -20.35 18.20 -12.52
N ALA A 431 -19.56 18.71 -13.47
CA ALA A 431 -19.49 20.14 -13.75
C ALA A 431 -20.84 20.73 -14.24
N THR A 432 -21.68 19.91 -14.91
CA THR A 432 -23.04 20.32 -15.31
C THR A 432 -24.07 20.21 -14.20
N SER A 433 -23.78 19.41 -13.16
CA SER A 433 -24.67 19.14 -12.02
C SER A 433 -24.31 19.94 -10.77
N ASN A 434 -23.31 20.82 -10.86
CA ASN A 434 -22.77 21.55 -9.73
C ASN A 434 -23.72 22.63 -9.25
N VAL A 435 -24.14 22.55 -7.98
CA VAL A 435 -24.99 23.57 -7.34
C VAL A 435 -24.17 24.27 -6.27
N VAL A 436 -23.96 25.56 -6.44
CA VAL A 436 -23.34 26.41 -5.42
C VAL A 436 -24.38 26.76 -4.36
N SER A 437 -24.17 26.35 -3.10
CA SER A 437 -25.05 26.74 -1.99
C SER A 437 -24.82 28.20 -1.58
N PRO A 438 -25.82 28.86 -0.95
CA PRO A 438 -25.69 30.26 -0.49
C PRO A 438 -24.49 30.54 0.43
N GLY A 439 -23.85 29.51 1.01
CA GLY A 439 -22.63 29.62 1.83
C GLY A 439 -21.32 29.44 1.07
N GLY A 440 -21.35 29.39 -0.27
CA GLY A 440 -20.13 29.18 -1.09
C GLY A 440 -19.62 27.76 -1.17
N HIS A 441 -20.23 26.81 -0.43
CA HIS A 441 -19.86 25.40 -0.50
C HIS A 441 -20.43 24.73 -1.76
N GLN A 442 -19.60 24.04 -2.49
CA GLN A 442 -20.03 23.25 -3.62
C GLN A 442 -20.79 22.01 -3.14
N ARG A 443 -22.00 21.83 -3.65
CA ARG A 443 -22.79 20.60 -3.48
C ARG A 443 -23.13 20.06 -4.83
N TYR A 444 -22.80 18.82 -5.07
CA TYR A 444 -23.31 18.14 -6.24
C TYR A 444 -24.79 17.76 -5.99
N ALA A 445 -25.65 17.99 -6.98
CA ALA A 445 -26.97 17.37 -7.01
C ALA A 445 -26.78 15.85 -6.92
N SER A 446 -27.81 15.10 -6.51
CA SER A 446 -27.76 13.65 -6.42
C SER A 446 -27.23 13.06 -7.73
N PHE A 447 -26.12 12.30 -7.67
CA PHE A 447 -25.53 11.69 -8.86
C PHE A 447 -26.47 10.62 -9.42
N SER A 448 -26.94 10.81 -10.66
CA SER A 448 -27.83 9.87 -11.35
C SER A 448 -27.02 9.02 -12.33
N ILE A 449 -26.86 7.74 -12.03
CA ILE A 449 -26.14 6.80 -12.91
C ILE A 449 -26.79 6.75 -14.32
N PRO A 450 -28.13 6.63 -14.48
CA PRO A 450 -28.75 6.60 -15.80
C PRO A 450 -28.48 7.86 -16.62
N GLU A 451 -28.58 9.04 -16.00
CA GLU A 451 -28.33 10.32 -16.70
C GLU A 451 -26.85 10.47 -17.06
N PHE A 452 -25.96 10.06 -16.16
CA PHE A 452 -24.53 10.04 -16.45
C PHE A 452 -24.21 9.11 -17.63
N LEU A 453 -24.76 7.88 -17.67
CA LEU A 453 -24.55 6.96 -18.78
C LEU A 453 -25.10 7.52 -20.10
N ALA A 454 -26.25 8.19 -20.07
CA ALA A 454 -26.80 8.91 -21.23
C ALA A 454 -25.82 10.01 -21.70
N SER A 455 -25.25 10.78 -20.77
CA SER A 455 -24.25 11.81 -21.07
C SER A 455 -22.98 11.20 -21.69
N VAL A 456 -22.46 10.11 -21.14
CA VAL A 456 -21.30 9.40 -21.73
C VAL A 456 -21.67 8.80 -23.09
N GLY A 457 -22.92 8.37 -23.27
CA GLY A 457 -23.44 7.91 -24.55
C GLY A 457 -23.36 9.00 -25.61
N LYS A 458 -23.71 10.24 -25.25
CA LYS A 458 -23.73 11.40 -26.14
C LYS A 458 -22.34 11.97 -26.45
N TYR A 459 -21.48 12.12 -25.41
CA TYR A 459 -20.21 12.82 -25.54
C TYR A 459 -18.99 11.91 -25.66
N GLY A 460 -19.16 10.60 -25.41
CA GLY A 460 -18.10 9.60 -25.52
C GLY A 460 -17.07 9.62 -24.38
N THR A 461 -16.08 8.76 -24.54
CA THR A 461 -14.89 8.64 -23.69
C THR A 461 -13.66 8.40 -24.56
N SER A 462 -12.49 8.87 -24.10
CA SER A 462 -11.20 8.62 -24.75
C SER A 462 -10.61 7.24 -24.44
N VAL A 463 -11.19 6.52 -23.47
CA VAL A 463 -10.71 5.21 -23.04
C VAL A 463 -10.91 4.17 -24.14
N LYS A 464 -9.85 3.41 -24.43
CA LYS A 464 -9.90 2.30 -25.40
C LYS A 464 -10.64 1.10 -24.81
N LEU A 465 -11.79 0.77 -25.41
CA LEU A 465 -12.69 -0.29 -24.94
C LEU A 465 -12.58 -1.56 -25.78
N ARG A 466 -12.83 -2.70 -25.18
CA ARG A 466 -12.91 -4.01 -25.87
C ARG A 466 -14.22 -4.13 -26.65
N GLY A 467 -14.14 -4.79 -27.79
CA GLY A 467 -15.26 -5.11 -28.66
C GLY A 467 -14.87 -5.02 -30.13
N GLN A 468 -15.31 -5.99 -30.92
CA GLN A 468 -15.09 -6.02 -32.36
C GLN A 468 -15.99 -5.04 -33.08
N SER A 469 -17.26 -4.93 -32.65
CA SER A 469 -18.25 -4.00 -33.20
C SER A 469 -18.41 -2.73 -32.34
N SER A 470 -18.96 -1.67 -32.92
CA SER A 470 -19.32 -0.45 -32.20
C SER A 470 -20.30 -0.74 -31.05
N MET A 471 -21.31 -1.59 -31.29
CA MET A 471 -22.27 -1.99 -30.25
C MET A 471 -21.58 -2.69 -29.07
N GLN A 472 -20.63 -3.60 -29.32
CA GLN A 472 -19.89 -4.24 -28.24
C GLN A 472 -19.04 -3.25 -27.46
N ARG A 473 -18.40 -2.28 -28.10
CA ARG A 473 -17.65 -1.22 -27.42
C ARG A 473 -18.56 -0.33 -26.58
N HIS A 474 -19.75 0.03 -27.06
CA HIS A 474 -20.74 0.76 -26.26
C HIS A 474 -21.18 -0.05 -25.04
N LYS A 475 -21.45 -1.35 -25.19
CA LYS A 475 -21.80 -2.23 -24.07
C LYS A 475 -20.65 -2.35 -23.04
N SER A 476 -19.41 -2.38 -23.50
CA SER A 476 -18.23 -2.37 -22.62
C SER A 476 -18.09 -1.04 -21.89
N ARG A 477 -18.31 0.09 -22.57
CA ARG A 477 -18.31 1.42 -21.97
C ARG A 477 -19.36 1.54 -20.86
N ASP A 478 -20.60 1.26 -21.19
CA ASP A 478 -21.71 1.41 -20.26
C ASP A 478 -21.56 0.47 -19.06
N GLY A 479 -21.09 -0.77 -19.31
CA GLY A 479 -20.81 -1.72 -18.25
C GLY A 479 -19.67 -1.30 -17.32
N LEU A 480 -18.58 -0.73 -17.86
CA LEU A 480 -17.44 -0.24 -17.07
C LEU A 480 -17.87 0.92 -16.16
N TYR A 481 -18.50 1.93 -16.72
CA TYR A 481 -18.92 3.11 -15.95
C TYR A 481 -20.04 2.79 -14.97
N ALA A 482 -20.99 1.93 -15.31
CA ALA A 482 -22.04 1.49 -14.39
C ALA A 482 -21.43 0.74 -13.19
N ALA A 483 -20.47 -0.17 -13.44
CA ALA A 483 -19.78 -0.90 -12.37
C ALA A 483 -18.95 0.04 -11.48
N PHE A 484 -18.25 1.02 -12.07
CA PHE A 484 -17.48 1.99 -11.30
C PHE A 484 -18.38 2.87 -10.43
N CYS A 485 -19.44 3.45 -10.98
CA CYS A 485 -20.36 4.31 -10.23
C CYS A 485 -21.14 3.57 -9.14
N ALA A 486 -21.20 2.24 -9.19
CA ALA A 486 -21.77 1.40 -8.14
C ALA A 486 -20.73 0.95 -7.08
N SER A 487 -19.43 1.21 -7.31
CA SER A 487 -18.36 0.76 -6.43
C SER A 487 -18.09 1.73 -5.27
N GLU A 488 -17.51 1.21 -4.18
CA GLU A 488 -17.07 2.02 -3.04
C GLU A 488 -15.96 3.02 -3.45
N ASN A 489 -15.14 2.68 -4.44
CA ASN A 489 -14.12 3.58 -4.96
C ASN A 489 -14.69 4.87 -5.55
N PHE A 490 -15.85 4.79 -6.22
CA PHE A 490 -16.50 5.98 -6.77
C PHE A 490 -16.90 6.97 -5.68
N TYR A 491 -17.53 6.47 -4.62
CA TYR A 491 -17.95 7.32 -3.51
C TYR A 491 -16.76 7.92 -2.77
N SER A 492 -15.76 7.12 -2.49
CA SER A 492 -14.51 7.60 -1.85
C SER A 492 -13.78 8.65 -2.72
N TRP A 493 -13.75 8.45 -4.04
CA TRP A 493 -13.19 9.43 -4.97
C TRP A 493 -14.03 10.73 -5.02
N LEU A 494 -15.35 10.62 -4.99
CA LEU A 494 -16.25 11.77 -4.99
C LEU A 494 -16.10 12.60 -3.72
N ASP A 495 -16.06 11.96 -2.56
CA ASP A 495 -15.85 12.61 -1.26
C ASP A 495 -14.50 13.34 -1.20
N MET A 496 -13.43 12.70 -1.66
CA MET A 496 -12.12 13.32 -1.80
C MET A 496 -12.19 14.57 -2.68
N LYS A 497 -12.83 14.48 -3.84
CA LYS A 497 -12.96 15.59 -4.79
C LYS A 497 -13.69 16.78 -4.17
N ILE A 498 -14.82 16.52 -3.50
CA ILE A 498 -15.61 17.56 -2.81
C ILE A 498 -14.77 18.22 -1.70
N SER A 499 -14.05 17.43 -0.91
CA SER A 499 -13.20 17.96 0.17
C SER A 499 -12.12 18.88 -0.36
N LEU A 500 -11.40 18.48 -1.40
CA LEU A 500 -10.35 19.29 -2.03
C LEU A 500 -10.88 20.59 -2.66
N GLU A 501 -12.06 20.54 -3.29
CA GLU A 501 -12.71 21.72 -3.88
C GLU A 501 -13.19 22.71 -2.79
N ASN A 502 -13.70 22.21 -1.67
CA ASN A 502 -14.12 23.03 -0.55
C ASN A 502 -12.92 23.69 0.15
N GLU A 503 -11.82 22.97 0.35
CA GLU A 503 -10.58 23.51 0.92
C GLU A 503 -9.97 24.60 0.03
N ALA A 504 -9.93 24.37 -1.29
CA ALA A 504 -9.46 25.37 -2.25
C ALA A 504 -10.32 26.65 -2.22
N SER A 505 -11.64 26.50 -2.08
CA SER A 505 -12.58 27.63 -1.98
C SER A 505 -12.41 28.38 -0.66
N ALA A 506 -12.19 27.70 0.44
CA ALA A 506 -11.94 28.30 1.75
C ALA A 506 -10.59 29.05 1.80
N GLY A 507 -9.54 28.51 1.17
CA GLY A 507 -8.23 29.15 1.04
C GLY A 507 -8.29 30.45 0.22
N LEU A 508 -9.11 30.52 -0.81
CA LEU A 508 -9.33 31.73 -1.59
C LEU A 508 -10.11 32.81 -0.83
N LEU A 509 -11.02 32.43 0.07
CA LEU A 509 -11.78 33.34 0.91
C LEU A 509 -10.98 33.85 2.12
N GLY A 510 -9.92 33.14 2.53
CA GLY A 510 -9.04 33.46 3.67
C GLY A 510 -7.87 34.41 3.35
N SER A 511 -7.65 34.81 2.10
CA SER A 511 -6.63 35.81 1.78
C SER A 511 -7.11 37.17 2.27
N PRO A 512 -6.46 37.81 3.26
CA PRO A 512 -6.86 39.13 3.71
C PRO A 512 -6.66 40.10 2.54
N THR A 513 -7.75 40.65 2.05
CA THR A 513 -7.72 41.83 1.17
C THR A 513 -6.81 42.86 1.80
N GLY A 514 -5.66 43.09 1.13
CA GLY A 514 -4.64 44.02 1.61
C GLY A 514 -5.24 45.34 2.06
N SER A 515 -4.98 45.70 3.29
CA SER A 515 -5.23 47.04 3.79
C SER A 515 -4.49 48.03 2.90
N LYS A 516 -5.22 48.72 2.05
CA LYS A 516 -4.78 49.98 1.48
C LYS A 516 -4.62 50.96 2.62
N THR A 517 -3.46 51.07 3.22
CA THR A 517 -3.06 52.25 3.94
C THR A 517 -2.59 53.28 2.93
N GLY A 518 -3.49 54.18 2.57
CA GLY A 518 -3.10 55.45 2.01
C GLY A 518 -2.40 56.29 3.08
N ARG A 519 -1.23 56.71 2.82
CA ARG A 519 -0.64 58.05 2.92
C ARG A 519 0.88 57.97 2.87
#